data_28389c188a122f2309f6ecd76309954e
#
_entry.id   28389c188a122f2309f6ecd76309954e
#
_cell.length_a   1.000
_cell.length_b   1.000
_cell.length_c   1.000
_cell.angle_alpha   90.00
_cell.angle_beta   90.00
_cell.angle_gamma   90.00
#
_symmetry.space_group_name_H-M   'P 1'
#
loop_
_entity.id
_entity.type
_entity.pdbx_description
1 polymer ?
#
loop_
_entity_poly.entity_id
_entity_poly.type
_entity_poly.pdbx_seq_one_letter_code
_entity_poly.pdbx_strand_id
1 'polypeptide(L)'
;EKKWIKQGPTKGKWFLRPEITKIMRIMEQIAINEVLAPLGFQEIIASHMVPFEIWIKTGHMAGSPNEFYYVSEPATRDPAAWETFSDLVKITRKVPYEELGKCLAGPRAGICYAQCPVIYWSFKSETLADDSLPVLLFERTANSGRYESGGRHGMERVDEFHRIEPVYIGTKEQMLEIRHKMLDAYKHVFNDILELEWR
;
A
#
# COMPACT_ATOMS: atom_id res chain seq x y z
N GLU A 1 3.75 22.53 21.91
CA GLU A 1 3.46 21.77 20.66
C GLU A 1 3.51 20.28 20.91
N LYS A 2 2.43 19.58 20.55
CA LYS A 2 2.35 18.10 20.68
C LYS A 2 3.20 17.47 19.60
N LYS A 3 4.33 16.85 19.98
CA LYS A 3 5.25 16.19 19.05
C LYS A 3 4.74 14.77 18.66
N TRP A 4 3.53 14.66 18.16
CA TRP A 4 2.91 13.36 17.80
C TRP A 4 3.48 12.75 16.53
N ILE A 5 4.04 13.57 15.67
CA ILE A 5 4.67 13.15 14.42
C ILE A 5 6.08 13.70 14.31
N LYS A 6 6.95 13.00 13.64
CA LYS A 6 8.30 13.43 13.32
C LYS A 6 8.60 13.10 11.86
N GLN A 7 9.11 14.08 11.13
CA GLN A 7 9.57 13.84 9.77
C GLN A 7 10.74 12.85 9.79
N GLY A 8 10.71 11.88 8.88
CA GLY A 8 11.80 10.97 8.63
C GLY A 8 13.00 11.66 7.96
N PRO A 9 14.09 10.94 7.72
CA PRO A 9 15.31 11.49 7.11
C PRO A 9 15.08 11.97 5.67
N THR A 10 14.03 11.50 5.01
CA THR A 10 13.62 11.93 3.67
C THR A 10 12.21 12.53 3.70
N LYS A 11 11.95 13.48 2.80
CA LYS A 11 10.61 14.07 2.65
C LYS A 11 9.59 12.97 2.29
N GLY A 12 8.33 13.18 2.71
CA GLY A 12 7.23 12.26 2.41
C GLY A 12 7.20 11.00 3.27
N LYS A 13 8.10 10.88 4.26
CA LYS A 13 8.15 9.79 5.22
C LYS A 13 8.08 10.32 6.64
N TRP A 14 7.18 9.75 7.44
CA TRP A 14 6.87 10.24 8.79
C TRP A 14 6.94 9.13 9.82
N PHE A 15 7.48 9.46 10.99
CA PHE A 15 7.32 8.62 12.17
C PHE A 15 6.06 9.06 12.92
N LEU A 16 5.12 8.15 13.02
CA LEU A 16 3.91 8.30 13.83
C LEU A 16 4.22 7.84 15.24
N ARG A 17 4.16 8.74 16.20
CA ARG A 17 4.42 8.43 17.62
C ARG A 17 3.21 7.73 18.26
N PRO A 18 3.34 7.14 19.46
CA PRO A 18 2.30 6.30 20.05
C PRO A 18 0.90 6.91 20.05
N GLU A 19 0.78 8.20 20.32
CA GLU A 19 -0.51 8.89 20.41
C GLU A 19 -1.25 8.91 19.06
N ILE A 20 -0.58 9.33 18.00
CA ILE A 20 -1.19 9.36 16.66
C ILE A 20 -1.35 7.95 16.09
N THR A 21 -0.43 7.04 16.39
CA THR A 21 -0.55 5.64 16.01
C THR A 21 -1.81 5.02 16.63
N LYS A 22 -2.09 5.31 17.91
CA LYS A 22 -3.31 4.85 18.57
C LYS A 22 -4.57 5.38 17.87
N ILE A 23 -4.58 6.67 17.52
CA ILE A 23 -5.70 7.27 16.79
C ILE A 23 -5.90 6.57 15.43
N MET A 24 -4.84 6.36 14.68
CA MET A 24 -4.93 5.66 13.39
C MET A 24 -5.47 4.23 13.54
N ARG A 25 -5.04 3.48 14.55
CA ARG A 25 -5.55 2.13 14.81
C ARG A 25 -7.02 2.14 15.21
N ILE A 26 -7.48 3.15 15.94
CA ILE A 26 -8.90 3.33 16.25
C ILE A 26 -9.69 3.62 14.96
N MET A 27 -9.20 4.50 14.09
CA MET A 27 -9.84 4.80 12.81
C MET A 27 -9.93 3.56 11.91
N GLU A 28 -8.86 2.76 11.82
CA GLU A 28 -8.86 1.49 11.11
C GLU A 28 -9.92 0.54 11.69
N GLN A 29 -10.01 0.45 13.02
CA GLN A 29 -10.97 -0.44 13.69
C GLN A 29 -12.42 0.01 13.45
N ILE A 30 -12.69 1.31 13.46
CA ILE A 30 -14.01 1.86 13.12
C ILE A 30 -14.36 1.48 11.67
N ALA A 31 -13.45 1.70 10.71
CA ALA A 31 -13.70 1.34 9.31
C ALA A 31 -14.00 -0.16 9.14
N ILE A 32 -13.28 -1.02 9.86
CA ILE A 32 -13.51 -2.46 9.81
C ILE A 32 -14.83 -2.83 10.46
N ASN A 33 -15.10 -2.37 11.69
CA ASN A 33 -16.24 -2.78 12.47
C ASN A 33 -17.58 -2.21 11.97
N GLU A 34 -17.57 -0.97 11.52
CA GLU A 34 -18.78 -0.24 11.17
C GLU A 34 -19.11 -0.28 9.66
N VAL A 35 -18.08 -0.55 8.83
CA VAL A 35 -18.29 -0.58 7.37
C VAL A 35 -18.05 -1.98 6.80
N LEU A 36 -16.86 -2.55 7.00
CA LEU A 36 -16.46 -3.73 6.24
C LEU A 36 -17.05 -5.02 6.79
N ALA A 37 -16.93 -5.27 8.09
CA ALA A 37 -17.43 -6.51 8.71
C ALA A 37 -18.97 -6.66 8.61
N PRO A 38 -19.79 -5.61 8.83
CA PRO A 38 -21.24 -5.72 8.67
C PRO A 38 -21.67 -6.04 7.22
N LEU A 39 -20.85 -5.66 6.24
CA LEU A 39 -21.10 -5.95 4.83
C LEU A 39 -20.56 -7.32 4.39
N GLY A 40 -19.86 -8.04 5.27
CA GLY A 40 -19.33 -9.37 4.99
C GLY A 40 -17.94 -9.38 4.35
N PHE A 41 -17.21 -8.28 4.38
CA PHE A 41 -15.83 -8.24 3.88
C PHE A 41 -14.89 -9.05 4.78
N GLN A 42 -14.01 -9.82 4.17
CA GLN A 42 -13.00 -10.64 4.84
C GLN A 42 -11.59 -10.08 4.61
N GLU A 43 -10.75 -10.09 5.64
CA GLU A 43 -9.38 -9.60 5.55
C GLU A 43 -8.50 -10.59 4.77
N ILE A 44 -7.69 -10.07 3.85
CA ILE A 44 -6.64 -10.80 3.13
C ILE A 44 -5.31 -10.07 3.33
N ILE A 45 -4.22 -10.81 3.31
CA ILE A 45 -2.87 -10.26 3.28
C ILE A 45 -2.29 -10.48 1.89
N ALA A 46 -1.88 -9.41 1.23
CA ALA A 46 -1.29 -9.46 -0.09
C ALA A 46 0.15 -8.94 -0.09
N SER A 47 0.90 -9.21 -1.17
CA SER A 47 2.31 -8.83 -1.27
C SER A 47 2.48 -7.32 -1.45
N HIS A 48 3.48 -6.76 -0.76
CA HIS A 48 3.89 -5.35 -0.90
C HIS A 48 4.93 -5.15 -2.00
N MET A 49 5.78 -6.15 -2.24
CA MET A 49 6.71 -6.16 -3.37
C MET A 49 6.01 -6.83 -4.55
N VAL A 50 5.42 -6.02 -5.41
CA VAL A 50 4.55 -6.50 -6.49
C VAL A 50 5.35 -6.69 -7.77
N PRO A 51 5.38 -7.91 -8.34
CA PRO A 51 6.06 -8.19 -9.59
C PRO A 51 5.56 -7.30 -10.73
N PHE A 52 6.47 -6.91 -11.62
CA PHE A 52 6.14 -6.05 -12.76
C PHE A 52 5.08 -6.66 -13.69
N GLU A 53 5.00 -8.00 -13.75
CA GLU A 53 3.96 -8.69 -14.53
C GLU A 53 2.55 -8.21 -14.15
N ILE A 54 2.27 -8.00 -12.85
CA ILE A 54 0.98 -7.50 -12.37
C ILE A 54 0.78 -6.05 -12.80
N TRP A 55 1.79 -5.20 -12.63
CA TRP A 55 1.73 -3.78 -12.99
C TRP A 55 1.61 -3.55 -14.50
N ILE A 56 2.26 -4.40 -15.31
CA ILE A 56 2.14 -4.37 -16.77
C ILE A 56 0.72 -4.80 -17.17
N LYS A 57 0.23 -5.92 -16.64
CA LYS A 57 -1.09 -6.46 -16.97
C LYS A 57 -2.23 -5.51 -16.67
N THR A 58 -2.11 -4.74 -15.60
CA THR A 58 -3.11 -3.77 -15.15
C THR A 58 -2.91 -2.36 -15.73
N GLY A 59 -1.88 -2.15 -16.54
CA GLY A 59 -1.60 -0.87 -17.20
C GLY A 59 -0.94 0.20 -16.32
N HIS A 60 -0.77 -0.04 -15.02
CA HIS A 60 -0.18 0.95 -14.10
C HIS A 60 1.25 1.34 -14.49
N MET A 61 2.07 0.36 -14.90
CA MET A 61 3.45 0.62 -15.27
C MET A 61 3.57 1.45 -16.55
N ALA A 62 2.64 1.30 -17.48
CA ALA A 62 2.60 2.12 -18.70
C ALA A 62 2.03 3.51 -18.43
N GLY A 63 1.05 3.61 -17.51
CA GLY A 63 0.37 4.87 -17.22
C GLY A 63 1.20 5.84 -16.36
N SER A 64 1.93 5.33 -15.37
CA SER A 64 2.65 6.16 -14.41
C SER A 64 4.00 5.53 -13.98
N PRO A 65 4.93 5.28 -14.93
CA PRO A 65 6.20 4.61 -14.61
C PRO A 65 7.08 5.42 -13.64
N ASN A 66 6.92 6.72 -13.60
CA ASN A 66 7.66 7.65 -12.74
C ASN A 66 7.13 7.73 -11.30
N GLU A 67 6.10 6.96 -10.95
CA GLU A 67 5.51 6.97 -9.61
C GLU A 67 5.83 5.71 -8.81
N PHE A 68 6.61 4.79 -9.36
CA PHE A 68 7.00 3.57 -8.67
C PHE A 68 8.24 3.76 -7.80
N TYR A 69 8.24 3.14 -6.65
CA TYR A 69 9.47 2.72 -6.00
C TYR A 69 9.88 1.37 -6.56
N TYR A 70 10.94 1.36 -7.34
CA TYR A 70 11.49 0.18 -7.98
C TYR A 70 12.27 -0.66 -7.00
N VAL A 71 11.97 -1.96 -6.92
CA VAL A 71 12.63 -2.89 -6.01
C VAL A 71 13.62 -3.75 -6.77
N SER A 72 14.90 -3.64 -6.38
CA SER A 72 15.99 -4.46 -6.88
C SER A 72 16.41 -5.50 -5.85
N GLU A 73 16.82 -6.66 -6.33
CA GLU A 73 17.36 -7.74 -5.52
C GLU A 73 18.88 -7.75 -5.60
N PRO A 74 19.59 -8.36 -4.62
CA PRO A 74 21.00 -8.71 -4.78
C PRO A 74 21.22 -9.57 -6.03
N ALA A 75 22.21 -9.22 -6.85
CA ALA A 75 22.56 -10.02 -8.03
C ALA A 75 23.09 -11.41 -7.65
N THR A 76 23.70 -11.51 -6.47
CA THR A 76 24.19 -12.76 -5.89
C THR A 76 24.12 -12.72 -4.37
N ARG A 77 24.00 -13.90 -3.77
CA ARG A 77 24.07 -14.08 -2.31
C ARG A 77 25.49 -14.38 -1.82
N ASP A 78 26.47 -14.49 -2.73
CA ASP A 78 27.87 -14.70 -2.35
C ASP A 78 28.41 -13.49 -1.61
N PRO A 79 28.82 -13.63 -0.33
CA PRO A 79 29.37 -12.52 0.46
C PRO A 79 30.60 -11.87 -0.18
N ALA A 80 31.44 -12.65 -0.89
CA ALA A 80 32.66 -12.15 -1.52
C ALA A 80 32.35 -11.05 -2.57
N ALA A 81 31.21 -11.14 -3.27
CA ALA A 81 30.79 -10.13 -4.23
C ALA A 81 30.41 -8.79 -3.59
N TRP A 82 30.21 -8.75 -2.26
CA TRP A 82 29.82 -7.57 -1.49
C TRP A 82 30.95 -6.95 -0.66
N GLU A 83 32.16 -7.54 -0.65
CA GLU A 83 33.27 -7.10 0.18
C GLU A 83 33.65 -5.65 -0.11
N THR A 84 33.89 -5.31 -1.38
CA THR A 84 34.27 -3.93 -1.78
C THR A 84 33.22 -2.91 -1.36
N PHE A 85 31.94 -3.20 -1.59
CA PHE A 85 30.83 -2.36 -1.13
C PHE A 85 30.86 -2.17 0.38
N SER A 86 30.98 -3.27 1.12
CA SER A 86 30.98 -3.27 2.59
C SER A 86 32.14 -2.47 3.17
N ASP A 87 33.32 -2.63 2.61
CA ASP A 87 34.53 -1.93 3.08
C ASP A 87 34.45 -0.42 2.78
N LEU A 88 33.97 -0.04 1.61
CA LEU A 88 33.72 1.37 1.30
C LEU A 88 32.70 2.00 2.25
N VAL A 89 31.63 1.30 2.59
CA VAL A 89 30.64 1.79 3.60
C VAL A 89 31.29 1.96 4.98
N LYS A 90 32.09 1.00 5.42
CA LYS A 90 32.80 1.07 6.72
C LYS A 90 33.74 2.27 6.79
N ILE A 91 34.50 2.51 5.73
CA ILE A 91 35.49 3.59 5.66
C ILE A 91 34.83 4.95 5.50
N THR A 92 33.92 5.08 4.55
CA THR A 92 33.37 6.39 4.14
C THR A 92 32.14 6.81 4.95
N ARG A 93 31.44 5.86 5.60
CA ARG A 93 30.12 6.05 6.23
C ARG A 93 29.06 6.59 5.26
N LYS A 94 29.23 6.36 3.98
CA LYS A 94 28.34 6.77 2.89
C LYS A 94 28.00 5.55 2.02
N VAL A 95 26.89 5.65 1.27
CA VAL A 95 26.54 4.61 0.30
C VAL A 95 27.36 4.82 -0.98
N PRO A 96 28.24 3.89 -1.37
CA PRO A 96 28.96 3.92 -2.63
C PRO A 96 28.02 3.41 -3.75
N TYR A 97 27.25 4.31 -4.33
CA TYR A 97 26.17 3.96 -5.28
C TYR A 97 26.65 3.22 -6.51
N GLU A 98 27.86 3.49 -7.00
CA GLU A 98 28.43 2.78 -8.14
C GLU A 98 28.67 1.31 -7.80
N GLU A 99 29.28 1.02 -6.65
CA GLU A 99 29.50 -0.35 -6.19
C GLU A 99 28.19 -1.04 -5.84
N LEU A 100 27.24 -0.33 -5.21
CA LEU A 100 25.90 -0.86 -4.97
C LEU A 100 25.23 -1.29 -6.28
N GLY A 101 25.34 -0.48 -7.33
CA GLY A 101 24.80 -0.81 -8.65
C GLY A 101 25.36 -2.09 -9.25
N LYS A 102 26.65 -2.39 -9.00
CA LYS A 102 27.28 -3.67 -9.44
C LYS A 102 26.76 -4.89 -8.67
N CYS A 103 26.37 -4.67 -7.42
CA CYS A 103 25.88 -5.74 -6.54
C CYS A 103 24.38 -6.03 -6.69
N LEU A 104 23.62 -5.17 -7.38
CA LEU A 104 22.19 -5.31 -7.56
C LEU A 104 21.84 -5.86 -8.95
N ALA A 105 20.85 -6.74 -8.98
CA ALA A 105 20.13 -7.05 -10.21
C ALA A 105 19.22 -5.87 -10.62
N GLY A 106 18.83 -5.81 -11.88
CA GLY A 106 17.82 -4.85 -12.32
C GLY A 106 16.50 -5.04 -11.54
N PRO A 107 15.71 -3.98 -11.38
CA PRO A 107 14.45 -4.07 -10.63
C PRO A 107 13.47 -5.02 -11.32
N ARG A 108 12.76 -5.82 -10.53
CA ARG A 108 11.75 -6.79 -10.99
C ARG A 108 10.39 -6.60 -10.37
N ALA A 109 10.30 -5.73 -9.36
CA ALA A 109 9.08 -5.42 -8.64
C ALA A 109 9.00 -3.93 -8.33
N GLY A 110 7.82 -3.47 -8.01
CA GLY A 110 7.58 -2.15 -7.42
C GLY A 110 6.94 -2.28 -6.05
N ILE A 111 7.15 -1.30 -5.18
CA ILE A 111 6.40 -1.21 -3.93
C ILE A 111 4.92 -0.99 -4.25
N CYS A 112 4.06 -1.68 -3.54
CA CYS A 112 2.62 -1.58 -3.71
C CYS A 112 2.10 -0.21 -3.29
N TYR A 113 1.37 0.46 -4.18
CA TYR A 113 0.61 1.68 -3.87
C TYR A 113 -0.88 1.55 -4.21
N ALA A 114 -1.28 0.49 -4.89
CA ALA A 114 -2.64 0.11 -5.21
C ALA A 114 -2.77 -1.40 -5.01
N GLN A 115 -3.60 -1.84 -4.08
CA GLN A 115 -3.69 -3.24 -3.69
C GLN A 115 -4.65 -4.05 -4.56
N CYS A 116 -5.62 -3.39 -5.16
CA CYS A 116 -6.61 -4.06 -5.99
C CYS A 116 -6.01 -4.92 -7.12
N PRO A 117 -4.95 -4.51 -7.87
CA PRO A 117 -4.33 -5.37 -8.86
C PRO A 117 -3.79 -6.67 -8.28
N VAL A 118 -3.23 -6.62 -7.08
CA VAL A 118 -2.64 -7.78 -6.40
C VAL A 118 -3.73 -8.73 -5.93
N ILE A 119 -4.81 -8.20 -5.38
CA ILE A 119 -5.96 -9.00 -4.93
C ILE A 119 -6.64 -9.67 -6.14
N TYR A 120 -6.88 -8.94 -7.24
CA TYR A 120 -7.43 -9.55 -8.46
C TYR A 120 -6.50 -10.61 -9.05
N TRP A 121 -5.18 -10.44 -8.94
CA TRP A 121 -4.21 -11.43 -9.38
C TRP A 121 -4.29 -12.75 -8.61
N SER A 122 -4.73 -12.73 -7.35
CA SER A 122 -4.90 -13.95 -6.56
C SER A 122 -5.96 -14.89 -7.15
N PHE A 123 -6.88 -14.37 -7.97
CA PHE A 123 -7.87 -15.14 -8.69
C PHE A 123 -7.47 -15.51 -10.12
N LYS A 124 -6.19 -15.26 -10.50
CA LYS A 124 -5.71 -15.60 -11.85
C LYS A 124 -5.85 -17.10 -12.11
N SER A 125 -6.49 -17.44 -13.23
CA SER A 125 -6.77 -18.81 -13.66
C SER A 125 -7.74 -19.58 -12.76
N GLU A 126 -8.50 -18.89 -11.91
CA GLU A 126 -9.60 -19.47 -11.16
C GLU A 126 -10.93 -19.23 -11.88
N THR A 127 -11.85 -20.18 -11.73
CA THR A 127 -13.26 -20.02 -12.12
C THR A 127 -14.07 -19.84 -10.85
N LEU A 128 -14.74 -18.70 -10.74
CA LEU A 128 -15.64 -18.42 -9.62
C LEU A 128 -17.03 -18.93 -9.97
N ALA A 129 -17.61 -19.73 -9.08
CA ALA A 129 -18.99 -20.18 -9.22
C ALA A 129 -19.97 -19.03 -8.91
N ASP A 130 -21.13 -19.01 -9.57
CA ASP A 130 -22.12 -17.94 -9.40
C ASP A 130 -22.59 -17.81 -7.93
N ASP A 131 -22.69 -18.91 -7.23
CA ASP A 131 -23.11 -18.98 -5.82
C ASP A 131 -22.01 -18.53 -4.86
N SER A 132 -20.77 -18.39 -5.32
CA SER A 132 -19.66 -17.81 -4.54
C SER A 132 -19.59 -16.28 -4.62
N LEU A 133 -20.44 -15.66 -5.43
CA LEU A 133 -20.46 -14.22 -5.62
C LEU A 133 -21.52 -13.55 -4.73
N PRO A 134 -21.27 -12.33 -4.24
CA PRO A 134 -20.06 -11.53 -4.44
C PRO A 134 -18.89 -11.97 -3.55
N VAL A 135 -17.66 -11.91 -4.08
CA VAL A 135 -16.45 -12.02 -3.27
C VAL A 135 -16.14 -10.64 -2.69
N LEU A 136 -16.02 -10.54 -1.38
CA LEU A 136 -15.81 -9.30 -0.64
C LEU A 136 -14.55 -9.42 0.21
N LEU A 137 -13.50 -8.72 -0.19
CA LEU A 137 -12.19 -8.77 0.47
C LEU A 137 -11.72 -7.36 0.83
N PHE A 138 -10.93 -7.25 1.87
CA PHE A 138 -10.17 -6.03 2.14
C PHE A 138 -8.75 -6.37 2.57
N GLU A 139 -7.86 -5.45 2.29
CA GLU A 139 -6.47 -5.50 2.74
C GLU A 139 -6.16 -4.27 3.56
N ARG A 140 -5.48 -4.48 4.69
CA ARG A 140 -5.06 -3.43 5.61
C ARG A 140 -3.54 -3.33 5.58
N THR A 141 -3.03 -2.40 4.79
CA THR A 141 -1.61 -2.21 4.59
C THR A 141 -1.07 -1.10 5.46
N ALA A 142 -0.10 -1.44 6.30
CA ALA A 142 0.60 -0.46 7.12
C ALA A 142 1.45 0.49 6.29
N ASN A 143 2.05 0.01 5.18
CA ASN A 143 3.05 0.77 4.42
C ASN A 143 2.85 0.58 2.92
N SER A 144 1.99 1.39 2.32
CA SER A 144 1.93 1.55 0.87
C SER A 144 2.91 2.63 0.44
N GLY A 145 3.59 2.44 -0.69
CA GLY A 145 4.60 3.37 -1.15
C GLY A 145 4.46 3.76 -2.61
N ARG A 146 4.38 5.08 -2.85
CA ARG A 146 4.37 5.69 -4.17
C ARG A 146 5.31 6.87 -4.18
N TYR A 147 6.14 7.01 -5.21
CA TYR A 147 6.91 8.23 -5.41
C TYR A 147 5.94 9.36 -5.77
N GLU A 148 5.76 10.31 -4.87
CA GLU A 148 4.80 11.41 -5.05
C GLU A 148 5.38 12.46 -6.00
N SER A 149 5.08 12.31 -7.28
CA SER A 149 5.57 13.18 -8.35
C SER A 149 4.94 14.59 -8.34
N GLY A 150 3.76 14.76 -7.76
CA GLY A 150 3.07 16.03 -7.61
C GLY A 150 3.62 16.95 -6.51
N GLY A 151 4.68 16.50 -5.82
CA GLY A 151 5.32 17.22 -4.72
C GLY A 151 4.79 16.82 -3.35
N ARG A 152 5.72 16.49 -2.46
CA ARG A 152 5.44 16.09 -1.08
C ARG A 152 5.07 17.30 -0.25
N HIS A 153 3.93 17.24 0.43
CA HIS A 153 3.45 18.31 1.28
C HIS A 153 2.84 17.77 2.57
N GLY A 154 3.40 18.18 3.71
CA GLY A 154 2.89 17.81 5.03
C GLY A 154 2.70 16.31 5.21
N MET A 155 1.58 15.93 5.81
CA MET A 155 1.07 14.56 5.92
C MET A 155 0.03 14.22 4.85
N GLU A 156 -0.36 15.16 4.03
CA GLU A 156 -1.42 15.04 3.03
C GLU A 156 -0.89 14.43 1.73
N ARG A 157 0.38 14.75 1.39
CA ARG A 157 1.08 14.23 0.21
C ARG A 157 2.40 13.60 0.61
N VAL A 158 2.38 12.30 0.72
CA VAL A 158 3.48 11.48 1.27
C VAL A 158 3.86 10.37 0.30
N ASP A 159 5.10 9.92 0.40
CA ASP A 159 5.58 8.76 -0.36
C ASP A 159 5.14 7.44 0.27
N GLU A 160 4.86 7.44 1.57
CA GLU A 160 4.49 6.25 2.33
C GLU A 160 3.26 6.53 3.18
N PHE A 161 2.23 5.70 3.06
CA PHE A 161 0.93 5.91 3.67
C PHE A 161 0.29 4.60 4.11
N HIS A 162 -0.64 4.72 5.06
CA HIS A 162 -1.49 3.63 5.52
C HIS A 162 -2.82 3.68 4.81
N ARG A 163 -3.41 2.51 4.54
CA ARG A 163 -4.73 2.42 3.95
C ARG A 163 -5.44 1.13 4.34
N ILE A 164 -6.76 1.15 4.18
CA ILE A 164 -7.60 -0.02 4.07
C ILE A 164 -8.22 0.04 2.67
N GLU A 165 -8.07 -1.02 1.90
CA GLU A 165 -8.60 -1.09 0.54
C GLU A 165 -9.57 -2.25 0.41
N PRO A 166 -10.90 -1.99 0.35
CA PRO A 166 -11.90 -2.99 0.05
C PRO A 166 -11.92 -3.26 -1.47
N VAL A 167 -11.94 -4.52 -1.81
CA VAL A 167 -12.05 -5.02 -3.18
C VAL A 167 -13.19 -6.02 -3.25
N TYR A 168 -14.03 -5.90 -4.28
CA TYR A 168 -15.18 -6.78 -4.44
C TYR A 168 -15.37 -7.19 -5.89
N ILE A 169 -15.79 -8.46 -6.08
CA ILE A 169 -16.01 -9.10 -7.37
C ILE A 169 -17.42 -9.66 -7.38
N GLY A 170 -18.18 -9.41 -8.42
CA GLY A 170 -19.54 -9.90 -8.55
C GLY A 170 -20.23 -9.41 -9.82
N THR A 171 -21.54 -9.63 -9.92
CA THR A 171 -22.35 -9.08 -11.00
C THR A 171 -22.46 -7.56 -10.90
N LYS A 172 -22.86 -6.90 -11.98
CA LYS A 172 -23.04 -5.47 -11.98
C LYS A 172 -24.03 -5.00 -10.90
N GLU A 173 -25.11 -5.75 -10.73
CA GLU A 173 -26.16 -5.47 -9.76
C GLU A 173 -25.61 -5.57 -8.32
N GLN A 174 -24.90 -6.66 -8.01
CA GLN A 174 -24.24 -6.87 -6.74
C GLN A 174 -23.24 -5.74 -6.42
N MET A 175 -22.44 -5.33 -7.44
CA MET A 175 -21.46 -4.26 -7.28
C MET A 175 -22.10 -2.91 -6.98
N LEU A 176 -23.21 -2.59 -7.62
CA LEU A 176 -23.97 -1.38 -7.35
C LEU A 176 -24.59 -1.39 -5.95
N GLU A 177 -25.15 -2.52 -5.55
CA GLU A 177 -25.72 -2.69 -4.19
C GLU A 177 -24.65 -2.51 -3.11
N ILE A 178 -23.51 -3.20 -3.23
CA ILE A 178 -22.40 -3.08 -2.27
C ILE A 178 -21.90 -1.63 -2.21
N ARG A 179 -21.74 -0.97 -3.37
CA ARG A 179 -21.35 0.43 -3.40
C ARG A 179 -22.30 1.35 -2.63
N HIS A 180 -23.60 1.16 -2.77
CA HIS A 180 -24.59 1.96 -2.04
C HIS A 180 -24.52 1.68 -0.54
N LYS A 181 -24.50 0.41 -0.13
CA LYS A 181 -24.36 0.03 1.27
C LYS A 181 -23.08 0.59 1.92
N MET A 182 -21.97 0.56 1.21
CA MET A 182 -20.72 1.16 1.70
C MET A 182 -20.83 2.68 1.86
N LEU A 183 -21.45 3.38 0.89
CA LEU A 183 -21.64 4.81 1.00
C LEU A 183 -22.52 5.20 2.21
N ASP A 184 -23.57 4.44 2.47
CA ASP A 184 -24.44 4.69 3.61
C ASP A 184 -23.74 4.38 4.94
N ALA A 185 -22.95 3.31 5.00
CA ALA A 185 -22.14 3.00 6.17
C ALA A 185 -21.06 4.08 6.44
N TYR A 186 -20.39 4.59 5.40
CA TYR A 186 -19.44 5.71 5.57
C TYR A 186 -20.12 6.99 6.04
N LYS A 187 -21.32 7.32 5.52
CA LYS A 187 -22.10 8.47 6.00
C LYS A 187 -22.45 8.31 7.48
N HIS A 188 -22.88 7.12 7.89
CA HIS A 188 -23.12 6.82 9.29
C HIS A 188 -21.87 7.03 10.15
N VAL A 189 -20.72 6.50 9.72
CA VAL A 189 -19.46 6.71 10.43
C VAL A 189 -19.12 8.19 10.59
N PHE A 190 -19.21 8.96 9.51
CA PHE A 190 -18.82 10.38 9.57
C PHE A 190 -19.82 11.25 10.33
N ASN A 191 -21.13 11.04 10.12
CA ASN A 191 -22.17 11.86 10.73
C ASN A 191 -22.44 11.49 12.19
N ASP A 192 -22.60 10.17 12.46
CA ASP A 192 -23.20 9.72 13.71
C ASP A 192 -22.15 9.20 14.72
N ILE A 193 -21.05 8.61 14.22
CA ILE A 193 -19.98 8.08 15.09
C ILE A 193 -18.89 9.11 15.34
N LEU A 194 -18.44 9.80 14.30
CA LEU A 194 -17.36 10.77 14.39
C LEU A 194 -17.83 12.21 14.52
N GLU A 195 -19.12 12.45 14.29
CA GLU A 195 -19.77 13.78 14.36
C GLU A 195 -19.00 14.86 13.58
N LEU A 196 -18.51 14.48 12.37
CA LEU A 196 -17.71 15.38 11.54
C LEU A 196 -18.59 16.24 10.63
N GLU A 197 -18.28 17.54 10.56
CA GLU A 197 -18.76 18.38 9.48
C GLU A 197 -17.91 18.14 8.22
N TRP A 198 -18.53 17.56 7.20
CA TRP A 198 -17.85 17.24 5.95
C TRP A 198 -18.71 17.62 4.73
N ARG A 199 -18.04 17.83 3.57
CA ARG A 199 -18.67 18.25 2.30
C ARG A 199 -18.28 17.33 1.16
#